data_236c55afb49519d7a036d4de0ed67221
#
_entry.id   236c55afb49519d7a036d4de0ed67221
#
_cell.length_a   1.000
_cell.length_b   1.000
_cell.length_c   1.000
_cell.angle_alpha   90.00
_cell.angle_beta   90.00
_cell.angle_gamma   90.00
#
_symmetry.space_group_name_H-M   'P 1'
#
loop_
_entity.id
_entity.type
_entity.pdbx_description
1 polymer ?
#
loop_
_entity_poly.entity_id
_entity_poly.type
_entity_poly.pdbx_seq_one_letter_code
_entity_poly.pdbx_strand_id
1 'polypeptide(L)'
;MLAGCGIRSTSVPVDAGAAPSRVGCVLTENNRRGGEGASAVRIFLVCGSRVAPVEREVKMPQGRSSAERLPVARRLLEELRRQPDAEEGSAGFETALPADLRITRRAAGDPEEALRLNTPVRELPPFALGQLVCTLADTAAADANHAVTLGGPPDEPGGELQRYECGTALRTRPEAAETAGTRV
;
A
#
# COMPACT_ATOMS: atom_id res chain seq x y z
N MET A 1 -48.14 -21.04 -46.13
CA MET A 1 -47.89 -19.68 -45.71
C MET A 1 -46.74 -19.71 -44.69
N LEU A 2 -45.52 -19.33 -45.11
CA LEU A 2 -44.36 -19.20 -44.19
C LEU A 2 -44.21 -17.73 -43.82
N ALA A 3 -44.36 -17.45 -42.54
CA ALA A 3 -44.08 -16.14 -41.93
C ALA A 3 -42.61 -16.03 -41.61
N GLY A 4 -41.83 -15.25 -42.35
CA GLY A 4 -40.45 -14.96 -42.03
C GLY A 4 -40.33 -13.88 -40.94
N CYS A 5 -39.73 -14.20 -39.80
CA CYS A 5 -39.35 -13.22 -38.78
C CYS A 5 -38.14 -12.44 -39.28
N GLY A 6 -38.34 -11.22 -39.76
CA GLY A 6 -37.29 -10.31 -40.12
C GLY A 6 -36.59 -9.75 -38.89
N ILE A 7 -35.29 -10.06 -38.71
CA ILE A 7 -34.44 -9.42 -37.73
C ILE A 7 -34.10 -8.01 -38.24
N ARG A 8 -34.58 -6.98 -37.55
CA ARG A 8 -34.16 -5.59 -37.84
C ARG A 8 -32.72 -5.41 -37.33
N SER A 9 -31.82 -5.05 -38.22
CA SER A 9 -30.51 -4.57 -37.85
C SER A 9 -30.63 -3.20 -37.15
N THR A 10 -30.35 -3.13 -35.87
CA THR A 10 -30.20 -1.87 -35.15
C THR A 10 -28.79 -1.36 -35.35
N SER A 11 -28.61 -0.28 -36.12
CA SER A 11 -27.31 0.42 -36.14
C SER A 11 -27.11 1.11 -34.78
N VAL A 12 -26.18 0.60 -34.00
CA VAL A 12 -25.70 1.28 -32.80
C VAL A 12 -24.74 2.38 -33.27
N PRO A 13 -24.98 3.67 -32.94
CA PRO A 13 -23.99 4.69 -33.25
C PRO A 13 -22.72 4.40 -32.44
N VAL A 14 -21.66 3.99 -33.08
CA VAL A 14 -20.33 3.86 -32.51
C VAL A 14 -19.62 5.22 -32.57
N ASP A 15 -20.13 6.17 -31.83
CA ASP A 15 -19.37 7.36 -31.49
C ASP A 15 -18.89 7.20 -30.02
N ALA A 16 -18.11 6.15 -29.82
CA ALA A 16 -17.26 6.07 -28.64
C ALA A 16 -16.13 7.06 -28.91
N GLY A 17 -16.24 8.28 -28.39
CA GLY A 17 -15.11 9.22 -28.35
C GLY A 17 -13.84 8.53 -27.88
N ALA A 18 -12.69 9.13 -28.11
CA ALA A 18 -11.38 8.56 -27.75
C ALA A 18 -11.46 7.95 -26.36
N ALA A 19 -11.09 6.66 -26.24
CA ALA A 19 -11.08 5.98 -24.96
C ALA A 19 -10.32 6.85 -23.95
N PRO A 20 -10.86 7.07 -22.74
CA PRO A 20 -10.18 7.89 -21.76
C PRO A 20 -8.77 7.34 -21.56
N SER A 21 -7.77 8.18 -21.76
CA SER A 21 -6.38 7.84 -21.53
C SER A 21 -6.24 7.29 -20.12
N ARG A 22 -5.84 6.03 -19.99
CA ARG A 22 -5.53 5.46 -18.68
C ARG A 22 -4.37 6.28 -18.11
N VAL A 23 -4.57 6.89 -16.96
CA VAL A 23 -3.50 7.57 -16.23
C VAL A 23 -2.38 6.57 -16.03
N GLY A 24 -1.16 6.93 -16.39
CA GLY A 24 -0.11 5.93 -16.66
C GLY A 24 0.64 5.40 -15.47
N CYS A 25 0.34 5.79 -14.21
CA CYS A 25 1.14 5.42 -13.03
C CYS A 25 2.66 5.61 -13.22
N VAL A 26 3.03 6.58 -14.02
CA VAL A 26 4.41 6.91 -14.34
C VAL A 26 4.66 8.33 -13.91
N LEU A 27 5.64 8.50 -13.03
CA LEU A 27 6.17 9.82 -12.70
C LEU A 27 7.36 10.11 -13.60
N THR A 28 7.46 11.33 -14.09
CA THR A 28 8.67 11.81 -14.72
C THR A 28 9.77 11.80 -13.66
N GLU A 29 10.94 11.27 -13.97
CA GLU A 29 12.10 11.32 -13.08
C GLU A 29 12.50 12.79 -12.87
N ASN A 30 11.80 13.45 -11.97
CA ASN A 30 12.25 14.73 -11.47
C ASN A 30 13.35 14.44 -10.46
N ASN A 31 14.53 14.96 -10.75
CA ASN A 31 15.70 14.97 -9.89
C ASN A 31 15.37 15.79 -8.60
N ARG A 32 14.52 15.19 -7.73
CA ARG A 32 14.14 15.79 -6.45
C ARG A 32 15.38 15.77 -5.58
N ARG A 33 16.06 16.90 -5.50
CA ARG A 33 17.18 17.07 -4.58
C ARG A 33 16.62 17.14 -3.18
N GLY A 34 16.80 16.05 -2.43
CA GLY A 34 16.46 15.99 -1.03
C GLY A 34 17.21 17.07 -0.24
N GLY A 35 16.54 17.63 0.76
CA GLY A 35 17.19 18.48 1.74
C GLY A 35 18.24 17.70 2.55
N GLU A 36 19.14 18.39 3.18
CA GLU A 36 20.22 17.82 3.99
C GLU A 36 19.66 16.82 5.02
N GLY A 37 20.17 15.58 4.99
CA GLY A 37 19.74 14.49 5.88
C GLY A 37 18.45 13.76 5.46
N ALA A 38 17.87 14.03 4.28
CA ALA A 38 16.80 13.23 3.70
C ALA A 38 17.39 12.08 2.88
N SER A 39 16.67 10.99 2.81
CA SER A 39 16.99 9.82 1.99
C SER A 39 15.83 9.52 1.05
N ALA A 40 16.14 9.12 -0.18
CA ALA A 40 15.15 8.62 -1.11
C ALA A 40 14.56 7.30 -0.57
N VAL A 41 13.24 7.27 -0.39
CA VAL A 41 12.50 6.12 0.11
C VAL A 41 11.37 5.79 -0.84
N ARG A 42 11.19 4.50 -1.13
CA ARG A 42 10.06 4.03 -1.92
C ARG A 42 8.81 3.96 -1.06
N ILE A 43 7.83 4.80 -1.38
CA ILE A 43 6.50 4.81 -0.77
C ILE A 43 5.56 4.16 -1.77
N PHE A 44 4.82 3.14 -1.34
CA PHE A 44 3.90 2.43 -2.22
C PHE A 44 2.50 3.03 -2.13
N LEU A 45 2.01 3.58 -3.23
CA LEU A 45 0.69 4.17 -3.35
C LEU A 45 -0.20 3.34 -4.28
N VAL A 46 -1.50 3.50 -4.16
CA VAL A 46 -2.46 2.89 -5.10
C VAL A 46 -2.43 3.67 -6.39
N CYS A 47 -2.38 2.97 -7.51
CA CYS A 47 -2.59 3.54 -8.83
C CYS A 47 -3.41 2.58 -9.70
N GLY A 48 -4.64 2.96 -10.00
CA GLY A 48 -5.60 2.08 -10.66
C GLY A 48 -5.92 0.84 -9.79
N SER A 49 -5.61 -0.35 -10.30
CA SER A 49 -5.87 -1.63 -9.62
C SER A 49 -4.63 -2.27 -9.00
N ARG A 50 -3.64 -1.49 -8.62
CA ARG A 50 -2.39 -2.01 -8.04
C ARG A 50 -1.73 -1.03 -7.10
N VAL A 51 -0.82 -1.55 -6.30
CA VAL A 51 0.11 -0.76 -5.48
C VAL A 51 1.42 -0.61 -6.24
N ALA A 52 1.89 0.61 -6.40
CA ALA A 52 3.10 0.93 -7.15
C ALA A 52 3.99 1.93 -6.38
N PRO A 53 5.32 1.84 -6.50
CA PRO A 53 6.22 2.72 -5.76
C PRO A 53 6.29 4.11 -6.37
N VAL A 54 6.41 5.10 -5.49
CA VAL A 54 6.87 6.45 -5.78
C VAL A 54 8.09 6.73 -4.92
N GLU A 55 9.02 7.54 -5.39
CA GLU A 55 10.17 7.95 -4.59
C GLU A 55 9.85 9.28 -3.88
N ARG A 56 10.05 9.30 -2.57
CA ARG A 56 9.93 10.51 -1.75
C ARG A 56 11.18 10.70 -0.91
N GLU A 57 11.60 11.95 -0.78
CA GLU A 57 12.69 12.33 0.11
C GLU A 57 12.16 12.46 1.54
N VAL A 58 12.61 11.56 2.42
CA VAL A 58 12.12 11.45 3.79
C VAL A 58 13.28 11.55 4.77
N LYS A 59 13.14 12.40 5.79
CA LYS A 59 14.06 12.39 6.94
C LYS A 59 13.73 11.17 7.79
N MET A 60 14.58 10.16 7.67
CA MET A 60 14.43 8.93 8.41
C MET A 60 15.10 9.03 9.79
N PRO A 61 14.56 8.35 10.82
CA PRO A 61 15.28 8.14 12.08
C PRO A 61 16.64 7.51 11.78
N GLN A 62 17.67 7.95 12.50
CA GLN A 62 19.04 7.45 12.31
C GLN A 62 19.24 6.13 13.06
N GLY A 63 19.71 5.10 12.37
CA GLY A 63 20.03 3.79 12.94
C GLY A 63 19.49 2.62 12.12
N ARG A 64 20.05 1.45 12.34
CA ARG A 64 19.64 0.17 11.74
C ARG A 64 19.35 -0.90 12.78
N SER A 65 19.22 -0.48 14.05
CA SER A 65 18.92 -1.41 15.15
C SER A 65 17.42 -1.73 15.23
N SER A 66 17.09 -2.81 15.89
CA SER A 66 15.69 -3.16 16.19
C SER A 66 14.95 -2.07 16.99
N ALA A 67 15.68 -1.25 17.76
CA ALA A 67 15.12 -0.09 18.45
C ALA A 67 14.54 0.97 17.50
N GLU A 68 15.02 1.03 16.27
CA GLU A 68 14.58 1.99 15.25
C GLU A 68 13.32 1.52 14.49
N ARG A 69 12.95 0.23 14.61
CA ARG A 69 11.83 -0.36 13.87
C ARG A 69 10.54 0.44 14.00
N LEU A 70 10.11 0.70 15.20
CA LEU A 70 8.86 1.44 15.45
C LEU A 70 8.94 2.91 15.01
N PRO A 71 9.99 3.68 15.31
CA PRO A 71 10.17 5.03 14.77
C PRO A 71 10.15 5.07 13.25
N VAL A 72 10.86 4.16 12.58
CA VAL A 72 10.87 4.06 11.11
C VAL A 72 9.49 3.75 10.57
N ALA A 73 8.82 2.73 11.12
CA ALA A 73 7.47 2.35 10.68
C ALA A 73 6.46 3.50 10.85
N ARG A 74 6.51 4.23 11.93
CA ARG A 74 5.65 5.39 12.18
C ARG A 74 5.94 6.52 11.19
N ARG A 75 7.20 6.82 10.95
CA ARG A 75 7.58 7.85 9.99
C ARG A 75 7.09 7.54 8.58
N LEU A 76 7.22 6.30 8.15
CA LEU A 76 6.74 5.85 6.84
C LEU A 76 5.21 5.81 6.75
N LEU A 77 4.52 5.47 7.84
CA LEU A 77 3.06 5.57 7.90
C LEU A 77 2.58 7.03 7.73
N GLU A 78 3.29 8.00 8.31
CA GLU A 78 2.98 9.42 8.10
C GLU A 78 3.11 9.81 6.63
N GLU A 79 4.15 9.34 5.93
CA GLU A 79 4.32 9.59 4.50
C GLU A 79 3.25 8.91 3.64
N LEU A 80 2.84 7.69 4.00
CA LEU A 80 1.75 6.97 3.33
C LEU A 80 0.38 7.65 3.50
N ARG A 81 0.14 8.26 4.65
CA ARG A 81 -1.11 8.98 4.93
C ARG A 81 -1.17 10.37 4.30
N ARG A 82 -0.02 10.91 3.94
CA ARG A 82 0.04 12.20 3.25
C ARG A 82 -0.58 12.06 1.86
N GLN A 83 -1.50 12.98 1.54
CA GLN A 83 -2.09 13.03 0.20
C GLN A 83 -0.98 13.09 -0.86
N PRO A 84 -1.17 12.40 -1.99
CA PRO A 84 -0.29 12.54 -3.14
C PRO A 84 -0.10 14.00 -3.51
N ASP A 85 1.10 14.37 -3.91
CA ASP A 85 1.34 15.72 -4.45
C ASP A 85 0.67 15.89 -5.83
N ALA A 86 0.77 17.09 -6.40
CA ALA A 86 0.11 17.41 -7.66
C ALA A 86 0.58 16.52 -8.82
N GLU A 87 1.86 16.13 -8.84
CA GLU A 87 2.43 15.26 -9.87
C GLU A 87 1.97 13.81 -9.67
N GLU A 88 2.07 13.29 -8.45
CA GLU A 88 1.58 11.97 -8.08
C GLU A 88 0.06 11.84 -8.35
N GLY A 89 -0.73 12.83 -7.93
CA GLY A 89 -2.18 12.84 -8.16
C GLY A 89 -2.54 12.92 -9.65
N SER A 90 -1.83 13.72 -10.44
CA SER A 90 -2.01 13.80 -11.89
C SER A 90 -1.65 12.49 -12.60
N ALA A 91 -0.68 11.74 -12.07
CA ALA A 91 -0.32 10.41 -12.53
C ALA A 91 -1.29 9.31 -12.03
N GLY A 92 -2.30 9.66 -11.22
CA GLY A 92 -3.34 8.76 -10.75
C GLY A 92 -2.96 7.98 -9.50
N PHE A 93 -2.00 8.46 -8.72
CA PHE A 93 -1.68 7.88 -7.43
C PHE A 93 -2.63 8.40 -6.34
N GLU A 94 -2.99 7.52 -5.42
CA GLU A 94 -3.83 7.81 -4.26
C GLU A 94 -3.42 6.96 -3.06
N THR A 95 -3.87 7.34 -1.87
CA THR A 95 -3.68 6.54 -0.66
C THR A 95 -4.99 5.90 -0.23
N ALA A 96 -4.95 4.59 0.09
CA ALA A 96 -6.06 3.85 0.65
C ALA A 96 -5.97 3.73 2.18
N LEU A 97 -4.95 4.33 2.81
CA LEU A 97 -4.79 4.21 4.25
C LEU A 97 -5.81 5.09 5.00
N PRO A 98 -6.46 4.54 6.04
CA PRO A 98 -7.29 5.33 6.93
C PRO A 98 -6.50 6.47 7.59
N ALA A 99 -7.11 7.63 7.70
CA ALA A 99 -6.46 8.81 8.28
C ALA A 99 -6.11 8.64 9.77
N ASP A 100 -6.81 7.78 10.48
CA ASP A 100 -6.64 7.46 11.90
C ASP A 100 -5.81 6.20 12.15
N LEU A 101 -5.33 5.51 11.10
CA LEU A 101 -4.47 4.34 11.24
C LEU A 101 -3.19 4.71 11.99
N ARG A 102 -2.81 3.90 12.97
CA ARG A 102 -1.60 4.10 13.78
C ARG A 102 -0.85 2.80 13.95
N ILE A 103 0.48 2.91 14.00
CA ILE A 103 1.35 1.83 14.44
C ILE A 103 1.68 2.04 15.92
N THR A 104 1.38 1.04 16.72
CA THR A 104 1.62 1.01 18.16
C THR A 104 2.81 0.11 18.49
N ARG A 105 3.21 0.11 19.73
CA ARG A 105 4.24 -0.80 20.22
C ARG A 105 3.72 -2.23 20.24
N ARG A 106 4.64 -3.19 20.10
CA ARG A 106 4.35 -4.60 20.36
C ARG A 106 3.80 -4.82 21.77
N ALA A 107 2.95 -5.80 21.95
CA ALA A 107 2.44 -6.21 23.24
C ALA A 107 3.47 -7.07 23.99
N ALA A 108 3.21 -7.31 25.28
CA ALA A 108 4.02 -8.25 26.05
C ALA A 108 3.89 -9.67 25.45
N GLY A 109 5.02 -10.32 25.23
CA GLY A 109 5.06 -11.65 24.60
C GLY A 109 5.13 -11.65 23.06
N ASP A 110 4.95 -10.53 22.40
CA ASP A 110 5.14 -10.43 20.95
C ASP A 110 6.64 -10.56 20.58
N PRO A 111 6.96 -11.14 19.43
CA PRO A 111 8.30 -11.11 18.86
C PRO A 111 8.86 -9.69 18.73
N GLU A 112 10.20 -9.57 18.71
CA GLU A 112 10.86 -8.26 18.65
C GLU A 112 10.53 -7.48 17.37
N GLU A 113 10.33 -8.19 16.27
CA GLU A 113 9.99 -7.63 14.97
C GLU A 113 8.52 -7.22 14.82
N ALA A 114 7.67 -7.52 15.80
CA ALA A 114 6.24 -7.25 15.70
C ALA A 114 5.91 -5.76 15.78
N LEU A 115 5.02 -5.35 14.89
CA LEU A 115 4.35 -4.05 14.90
C LEU A 115 2.84 -4.28 15.09
N ARG A 116 2.22 -3.46 15.90
CA ARG A 116 0.79 -3.51 16.15
C ARG A 116 0.09 -2.32 15.51
N LEU A 117 -1.06 -2.58 14.90
CA LEU A 117 -1.96 -1.54 14.41
C LEU A 117 -3.04 -1.25 15.48
N ASN A 118 -3.65 -0.09 15.41
CA ASN A 118 -4.80 0.26 16.24
C ASN A 118 -6.14 -0.31 15.73
N THR A 119 -6.10 -1.13 14.68
CA THR A 119 -7.25 -1.84 14.10
C THR A 119 -6.81 -3.22 13.62
N PRO A 120 -7.68 -4.23 13.60
CA PRO A 120 -7.37 -5.53 13.02
C PRO A 120 -6.96 -5.41 11.54
N VAL A 121 -5.91 -6.16 11.12
CA VAL A 121 -5.37 -6.08 9.75
C VAL A 121 -6.45 -6.38 8.70
N ARG A 122 -7.38 -7.30 8.99
CA ARG A 122 -8.49 -7.67 8.10
C ARG A 122 -9.50 -6.54 7.86
N GLU A 123 -9.52 -5.52 8.72
CA GLU A 123 -10.44 -4.38 8.62
C GLU A 123 -9.85 -3.22 7.82
N LEU A 124 -8.61 -3.37 7.36
CA LEU A 124 -8.00 -2.38 6.48
C LEU A 124 -8.71 -2.35 5.12
N PRO A 125 -8.87 -1.16 4.52
CA PRO A 125 -9.40 -1.04 3.16
C PRO A 125 -8.59 -1.84 2.14
N PRO A 126 -9.18 -2.19 0.99
CA PRO A 126 -8.45 -2.81 -0.11
C PRO A 126 -7.17 -2.04 -0.46
N PHE A 127 -6.09 -2.75 -0.74
CA PHE A 127 -4.74 -2.22 -1.00
C PHE A 127 -4.02 -1.55 0.19
N ALA A 128 -4.70 -1.16 1.28
CA ALA A 128 -4.06 -0.51 2.42
C ALA A 128 -2.95 -1.39 3.04
N LEU A 129 -3.20 -2.70 3.19
CA LEU A 129 -2.19 -3.64 3.64
C LEU A 129 -1.01 -3.72 2.68
N GLY A 130 -1.27 -3.77 1.37
CA GLY A 130 -0.23 -3.78 0.34
C GLY A 130 0.64 -2.52 0.37
N GLN A 131 0.01 -1.35 0.51
CA GLN A 131 0.74 -0.10 0.69
C GLN A 131 1.65 -0.14 1.90
N LEU A 132 1.11 -0.55 3.06
CA LEU A 132 1.85 -0.58 4.32
C LEU A 132 3.01 -1.57 4.25
N VAL A 133 2.75 -2.84 3.91
CA VAL A 133 3.77 -3.89 3.85
C VAL A 133 4.86 -3.56 2.85
N CYS A 134 4.50 -3.15 1.61
CA CYS A 134 5.49 -2.87 0.58
C CYS A 134 6.35 -1.64 0.90
N THR A 135 5.79 -0.65 1.58
CA THR A 135 6.58 0.52 2.02
C THR A 135 7.56 0.17 3.14
N LEU A 136 7.18 -0.73 4.03
CA LEU A 136 8.03 -1.13 5.16
C LEU A 136 9.08 -2.18 4.80
N ALA A 137 8.84 -3.01 3.78
CA ALA A 137 9.63 -4.22 3.46
C ALA A 137 11.13 -3.98 3.25
N ASP A 138 11.50 -2.86 2.62
CA ASP A 138 12.92 -2.55 2.33
C ASP A 138 13.55 -1.60 3.36
N THR A 139 13.03 -1.58 4.58
CA THR A 139 13.46 -0.66 5.64
C THR A 139 13.79 -1.37 6.94
N ALA A 140 14.28 -0.65 7.94
CA ALA A 140 14.52 -1.21 9.27
C ALA A 140 13.24 -1.68 9.99
N ALA A 141 12.07 -1.44 9.43
CA ALA A 141 10.79 -1.94 9.96
C ALA A 141 10.53 -3.41 9.63
N ALA A 142 11.22 -3.96 8.62
CA ALA A 142 11.12 -5.37 8.22
C ALA A 142 12.18 -6.25 8.90
N ASP A 143 12.02 -7.55 8.77
CA ASP A 143 13.02 -8.54 9.15
C ASP A 143 14.13 -8.68 8.08
N ALA A 144 15.09 -9.58 8.33
CA ALA A 144 16.21 -9.81 7.41
C ALA A 144 15.79 -10.40 6.04
N ASN A 145 14.55 -10.91 5.95
CA ASN A 145 13.98 -11.46 4.71
C ASN A 145 12.99 -10.48 4.05
N HIS A 146 13.05 -9.20 4.40
CA HIS A 146 12.15 -8.17 3.89
C HIS A 146 10.66 -8.39 4.19
N ALA A 147 10.34 -9.18 5.21
CA ALA A 147 8.97 -9.39 5.64
C ALA A 147 8.63 -8.52 6.86
N VAL A 148 7.36 -8.17 6.96
CA VAL A 148 6.83 -7.30 8.00
C VAL A 148 5.86 -8.10 8.86
N THR A 149 6.09 -8.15 10.17
CA THR A 149 5.19 -8.80 11.13
C THR A 149 4.20 -7.77 11.68
N LEU A 150 2.93 -7.92 11.32
CA LEU A 150 1.84 -7.03 11.70
C LEU A 150 0.75 -7.79 12.46
N GLY A 151 0.14 -7.11 13.42
CA GLY A 151 -1.10 -7.55 14.07
C GLY A 151 -1.99 -6.38 14.44
N GLY A 152 -3.23 -6.65 14.75
CA GLY A 152 -4.15 -5.68 15.33
C GLY A 152 -3.95 -5.50 16.84
N PRO A 153 -4.92 -4.88 17.53
CA PRO A 153 -4.92 -4.80 18.99
C PRO A 153 -4.89 -6.22 19.59
N PRO A 154 -4.03 -6.49 20.59
CA PRO A 154 -3.80 -7.87 21.08
C PRO A 154 -5.04 -8.50 21.72
N ASP A 155 -5.93 -7.70 22.29
CA ASP A 155 -7.11 -8.15 23.02
C ASP A 155 -8.37 -8.21 22.14
N GLU A 156 -8.25 -7.94 20.83
CA GLU A 156 -9.37 -7.94 19.90
C GLU A 156 -9.34 -9.16 18.96
N PRO A 157 -10.52 -9.68 18.56
CA PRO A 157 -10.60 -10.72 17.53
C PRO A 157 -9.97 -10.23 16.21
N GLY A 158 -9.01 -11.00 15.67
CA GLY A 158 -8.25 -10.61 14.48
C GLY A 158 -7.02 -9.76 14.78
N GLY A 159 -6.65 -9.69 16.06
CA GLY A 159 -5.41 -9.07 16.52
C GLY A 159 -4.16 -9.94 16.40
N GLU A 160 -4.31 -11.18 15.90
CA GLU A 160 -3.20 -12.13 15.75
C GLU A 160 -2.08 -11.56 14.88
N LEU A 161 -0.84 -11.90 15.26
CA LEU A 161 0.32 -11.53 14.45
C LEU A 161 0.43 -12.41 13.22
N GLN A 162 0.69 -11.76 12.10
CA GLN A 162 0.98 -12.43 10.84
C GLN A 162 2.19 -11.78 10.17
N ARG A 163 2.95 -12.59 9.48
CA ARG A 163 4.11 -12.17 8.71
C ARG A 163 3.71 -12.01 7.24
N TYR A 164 4.03 -10.86 6.66
CA TYR A 164 3.66 -10.48 5.31
C TYR A 164 4.90 -10.16 4.47
N GLU A 165 4.89 -10.58 3.22
CA GLU A 165 5.89 -10.26 2.22
C GLU A 165 5.30 -9.39 1.11
N CYS A 166 6.06 -8.40 0.62
CA CYS A 166 5.64 -7.55 -0.50
C CYS A 166 5.72 -8.33 -1.82
N GLY A 167 4.79 -9.27 -2.02
CA GLY A 167 4.69 -10.07 -3.24
C GLY A 167 3.76 -9.46 -4.29
N THR A 168 3.78 -10.02 -5.50
CA THR A 168 2.92 -9.59 -6.61
C THR A 168 1.44 -9.66 -6.23
N ALA A 169 1.02 -10.73 -5.55
CA ALA A 169 -0.38 -10.90 -5.12
C ALA A 169 -0.84 -9.71 -4.27
N LEU A 170 -0.06 -9.35 -3.23
CA LEU A 170 -0.40 -8.25 -2.32
C LEU A 170 -0.43 -6.88 -3.02
N ARG A 171 0.36 -6.71 -4.09
CA ARG A 171 0.38 -5.47 -4.88
C ARG A 171 -0.73 -5.35 -5.91
N THR A 172 -1.27 -6.47 -6.41
CA THR A 172 -2.20 -6.46 -7.56
C THR A 172 -3.59 -7.00 -7.26
N ARG A 173 -3.80 -7.58 -6.07
CA ARG A 173 -5.07 -8.18 -5.67
C ARG A 173 -5.48 -7.68 -4.29
N PRO A 174 -6.53 -6.86 -4.20
CA PRO A 174 -6.99 -6.34 -2.90
C PRO A 174 -7.42 -7.47 -1.93
N GLU A 175 -8.01 -8.56 -2.47
CA GLU A 175 -8.44 -9.73 -1.71
C GLU A 175 -7.29 -10.56 -1.14
N ALA A 176 -6.07 -10.41 -1.67
CA ALA A 176 -4.91 -11.14 -1.15
C ALA A 176 -4.56 -10.76 0.30
N ALA A 177 -5.05 -9.62 0.81
CA ALA A 177 -4.87 -9.24 2.19
C ALA A 177 -5.39 -10.28 3.20
N GLU A 178 -6.44 -11.03 2.84
CA GLU A 178 -7.04 -12.06 3.70
C GLU A 178 -6.17 -13.33 3.80
N THR A 179 -5.35 -13.62 2.80
CA THR A 179 -4.60 -14.87 2.68
C THR A 179 -3.08 -14.70 2.58
N ALA A 180 -2.59 -13.48 2.45
CA ALA A 180 -1.17 -13.21 2.23
C ALA A 180 -0.31 -13.39 3.49
N GLY A 181 -0.91 -13.38 4.67
CA GLY A 181 -0.19 -13.49 5.94
C GLY A 181 0.06 -14.94 6.35
N THR A 182 1.23 -15.20 6.91
CA THR A 182 1.53 -16.45 7.62
C THR A 182 1.56 -16.20 9.12
N ARG A 183 0.97 -17.10 9.91
CA ARG A 183 0.98 -16.98 11.38
C ARG A 183 2.42 -17.01 11.91
N VAL A 184 2.67 -16.21 12.92
CA VAL A 184 3.93 -16.13 13.65
C VAL A 184 3.82 -16.95 14.93
#